data_64a1467b061fafba8b71b28dc0d8f07a
#
_entry.id   64a1467b061fafba8b71b28dc0d8f07a
#
_cell.length_a   1.000
_cell.length_b   1.000
_cell.length_c   1.000
_cell.angle_alpha   90.00
_cell.angle_beta   90.00
_cell.angle_gamma   90.00
#
_symmetry.space_group_name_H-M   'P 1'
#
loop_
_entity.id
_entity.type
_entity.pdbx_description
1 polymer ?
#
loop_
_entity_poly.entity_id
_entity_poly.type
_entity_poly.pdbx_seq_one_letter_code
_entity_poly.pdbx_strand_id
1 'polypeptide(L)'
;MKENNTLVINILKKDAKGLTAYQILNRVQKFKTVQAMTIYRALKNLVDTGLIHKTNKNKSFHLCNSLDQHTHNAVLAVCDDCGVAEELKTKLFSKVIKHVKSKNRFNFKDFNLEITTVCKECA
;
A
#
# COMPACT_ATOMS: atom_id res chain seq x y z
N MET A 1 -12.05 12.19 -12.29
CA MET A 1 -11.48 11.08 -11.53
C MET A 1 -10.01 10.84 -11.81
N LYS A 2 -9.58 10.84 -13.08
CA LYS A 2 -8.15 10.68 -13.43
C LYS A 2 -7.25 11.74 -12.82
N GLU A 3 -7.71 12.99 -12.76
CA GLU A 3 -6.93 14.07 -12.15
C GLU A 3 -6.65 13.82 -10.67
N ASN A 4 -7.65 13.37 -9.94
CA ASN A 4 -7.51 13.12 -8.51
C ASN A 4 -6.58 11.93 -8.25
N ASN A 5 -6.68 10.89 -9.07
CA ASN A 5 -5.78 9.76 -8.98
C ASN A 5 -4.33 10.18 -9.24
N THR A 6 -4.11 11.01 -10.25
CA THR A 6 -2.78 11.51 -10.58
C THR A 6 -2.21 12.37 -9.45
N LEU A 7 -3.03 13.24 -8.85
CA LEU A 7 -2.61 14.05 -7.72
C LEU A 7 -2.20 13.20 -6.52
N VAL A 8 -3.00 12.18 -6.20
CA VAL A 8 -2.70 11.28 -5.09
C VAL A 8 -1.39 10.55 -5.34
N ILE A 9 -1.18 10.02 -6.54
CA ILE A 9 0.05 9.31 -6.90
C ILE A 9 1.25 10.24 -6.78
N ASN A 10 1.15 11.47 -7.28
CA ASN A 10 2.25 12.43 -7.20
C ASN A 10 2.61 12.79 -5.75
N ILE A 11 1.60 12.91 -4.90
CA ILE A 11 1.81 13.18 -3.48
C ILE A 11 2.54 12.00 -2.83
N LEU A 12 2.13 10.77 -3.12
CA LEU A 12 2.74 9.58 -2.54
C LEU A 12 4.16 9.34 -3.04
N LYS A 13 4.49 9.78 -4.26
CA LYS A 13 5.86 9.67 -4.78
C LYS A 13 6.88 10.43 -3.95
N LYS A 14 6.44 11.48 -3.25
CA LYS A 14 7.32 12.34 -2.48
C LYS A 14 7.52 11.87 -1.05
N ASP A 15 6.81 10.83 -0.60
CA ASP A 15 6.85 10.41 0.78
C ASP A 15 6.97 8.88 0.89
N ALA A 16 8.19 8.42 1.22
CA ALA A 16 8.49 6.99 1.34
C ALA A 16 7.82 6.35 2.57
N LYS A 17 7.46 7.14 3.56
CA LYS A 17 6.80 6.65 4.77
C LYS A 17 5.31 6.43 4.59
N GLY A 18 4.79 6.89 3.47
CA GLY A 18 3.36 6.82 3.21
C GLY A 18 2.57 7.87 3.97
N LEU A 19 1.31 7.98 3.63
CA LEU A 19 0.42 8.98 4.21
C LEU A 19 -0.94 8.36 4.49
N THR A 20 -1.57 8.80 5.57
CA THR A 20 -2.97 8.45 5.85
C THR A 20 -3.89 9.17 4.89
N ALA A 21 -5.14 8.70 4.79
CA ALA A 21 -6.14 9.35 3.93
C ALA A 21 -6.31 10.84 4.30
N TYR A 22 -6.33 11.13 5.58
CA TYR A 22 -6.47 12.51 6.08
C TYR A 22 -5.29 13.40 5.64
N GLN A 23 -4.07 12.87 5.73
CA GLN A 23 -2.88 13.60 5.30
C GLN A 23 -2.88 13.86 3.80
N ILE A 24 -3.30 12.86 3.02
CA ILE A 24 -3.42 13.00 1.57
C ILE A 24 -4.46 14.07 1.22
N LEU A 25 -5.62 14.03 1.88
CA LEU A 25 -6.68 15.01 1.69
C LEU A 25 -6.17 16.43 1.95
N ASN A 26 -5.47 16.64 3.07
CA ASN A 26 -4.92 17.94 3.41
C ASN A 26 -3.96 18.47 2.35
N ARG A 27 -3.12 17.60 1.80
CA ARG A 27 -2.17 18.00 0.75
C ARG A 27 -2.86 18.33 -0.55
N VAL A 28 -3.89 17.57 -0.94
CA VAL A 28 -4.65 17.86 -2.16
C VAL A 28 -5.38 19.19 -2.02
N GLN A 29 -5.93 19.47 -0.85
CA GLN A 29 -6.67 20.70 -0.60
C GLN A 29 -5.81 21.96 -0.70
N LYS A 30 -4.48 21.82 -0.66
CA LYS A 30 -3.57 22.95 -0.90
C LYS A 30 -3.52 23.35 -2.37
N PHE A 31 -3.91 22.45 -3.28
CA PHE A 31 -3.85 22.68 -4.71
C PHE A 31 -5.21 22.96 -5.32
N LYS A 32 -6.26 22.37 -4.77
CA LYS A 32 -7.61 22.57 -5.27
C LYS A 32 -8.64 22.25 -4.19
N THR A 33 -9.83 22.79 -4.36
CA THR A 33 -10.95 22.52 -3.45
C THR A 33 -11.55 21.17 -3.80
N VAL A 34 -11.48 20.20 -2.87
CA VAL A 34 -12.09 18.88 -3.04
C VAL A 34 -12.73 18.46 -1.72
N GLN A 35 -13.76 17.64 -1.84
CA GLN A 35 -14.41 17.04 -0.68
C GLN A 35 -13.70 15.75 -0.28
N ALA A 36 -13.77 15.40 1.00
CA ALA A 36 -13.13 14.19 1.53
C ALA A 36 -13.56 12.94 0.79
N MET A 37 -14.85 12.80 0.48
CA MET A 37 -15.35 11.62 -0.23
C MET A 37 -14.73 11.44 -1.59
N THR A 38 -14.44 12.53 -2.30
CA THR A 38 -13.80 12.47 -3.61
C THR A 38 -12.42 11.83 -3.51
N ILE A 39 -11.65 12.22 -2.48
CA ILE A 39 -10.31 11.65 -2.27
C ILE A 39 -10.40 10.21 -1.79
N TYR A 40 -11.31 9.88 -0.90
CA TYR A 40 -11.48 8.52 -0.42
C TYR A 40 -11.87 7.56 -1.55
N ARG A 41 -12.71 8.00 -2.49
CA ARG A 41 -13.04 7.20 -3.68
C ARG A 41 -11.84 7.00 -4.59
N ALA A 42 -11.01 8.04 -4.76
CA ALA A 42 -9.78 7.93 -5.53
C ALA A 42 -8.82 6.92 -4.91
N LEU A 43 -8.65 6.99 -3.58
CA LEU A 43 -7.80 6.04 -2.85
C LEU A 43 -8.30 4.61 -3.00
N LYS A 44 -9.60 4.39 -2.84
CA LYS A 44 -10.18 3.06 -3.00
C LYS A 44 -9.94 2.52 -4.40
N ASN A 45 -10.16 3.35 -5.41
CA ASN A 45 -9.92 2.97 -6.80
C ASN A 45 -8.47 2.59 -7.04
N LEU A 46 -7.53 3.36 -6.51
CA LEU A 46 -6.10 3.09 -6.67
C LEU A 46 -5.68 1.81 -5.96
N VAL A 47 -6.25 1.53 -4.78
CA VAL A 47 -6.01 0.26 -4.07
C VAL A 47 -6.57 -0.91 -4.87
N ASP A 48 -7.79 -0.77 -5.38
CA ASP A 48 -8.45 -1.84 -6.14
C ASP A 48 -7.70 -2.17 -7.43
N THR A 49 -7.07 -1.18 -8.04
CA THR A 49 -6.27 -1.39 -9.27
C THR A 49 -4.83 -1.81 -8.99
N GLY A 50 -4.43 -1.87 -7.72
CA GLY A 50 -3.09 -2.32 -7.34
C GLY A 50 -2.00 -1.29 -7.47
N LEU A 51 -2.33 -0.02 -7.76
CA LEU A 51 -1.33 1.04 -7.92
C LEU A 51 -0.80 1.55 -6.58
N ILE A 52 -1.59 1.42 -5.52
CA ILE A 52 -1.16 1.77 -4.17
C ILE A 52 -1.56 0.64 -3.21
N HIS A 53 -0.87 0.59 -2.08
CA HIS A 53 -1.15 -0.36 -1.01
C HIS A 53 -1.49 0.39 0.27
N LYS A 54 -2.41 -0.18 1.05
CA LYS A 54 -2.77 0.36 2.36
C LYS A 54 -2.25 -0.57 3.44
N THR A 55 -1.51 -0.02 4.41
CA THR A 55 -1.05 -0.80 5.56
C THR A 55 -2.14 -0.85 6.63
N ASN A 56 -2.24 -1.98 7.31
CA ASN A 56 -3.23 -2.16 8.38
C ASN A 56 -2.79 -1.52 9.70
N LYS A 57 -1.49 -1.52 9.95
CA LYS A 57 -0.95 -1.03 11.23
C LYS A 57 -1.27 0.44 11.48
N ASN A 58 -0.96 1.30 10.51
CA ASN A 58 -1.11 2.74 10.67
C ASN A 58 -2.05 3.37 9.65
N LYS A 59 -2.76 2.55 8.87
CA LYS A 59 -3.72 3.02 7.87
C LYS A 59 -3.10 3.98 6.84
N SER A 60 -1.82 3.76 6.52
CA SER A 60 -1.09 4.58 5.55
C SER A 60 -1.16 3.97 4.15
N PHE A 61 -1.13 4.85 3.14
CA PHE A 61 -1.11 4.46 1.73
C PHE A 61 0.30 4.62 1.19
N HIS A 62 0.74 3.65 0.38
CA HIS A 62 2.08 3.62 -0.22
C HIS A 62 1.97 3.26 -1.69
N LEU A 63 2.84 3.84 -2.52
CA LEU A 63 2.91 3.45 -3.93
C LEU A 63 3.38 2.02 -4.06
N CYS A 64 2.79 1.32 -5.03
CA CYS A 64 3.27 0.00 -5.43
C CYS A 64 4.56 0.17 -6.22
N ASN A 65 5.64 -0.48 -5.75
CA ASN A 65 6.93 -0.45 -6.43
C ASN A 65 7.11 -1.60 -7.39
N SER A 66 6.13 -2.50 -7.47
CA SER A 66 6.19 -3.64 -8.37
C SER A 66 5.88 -3.23 -9.80
N LEU A 67 6.71 -3.65 -10.73
CA LEU A 67 6.46 -3.48 -12.15
C LEU A 67 5.36 -4.41 -12.65
N ASP A 68 5.06 -5.43 -11.86
CA ASP A 68 4.05 -6.43 -12.19
C ASP A 68 2.71 -6.04 -11.55
N GLN A 69 2.05 -5.11 -12.20
CA GLN A 69 0.82 -4.48 -11.69
C GLN A 69 -0.41 -5.38 -11.77
N HIS A 70 -0.25 -6.58 -12.26
CA HIS A 70 -1.40 -7.46 -12.51
C HIS A 70 -1.67 -8.46 -11.39
N THR A 71 -0.81 -8.51 -10.39
CA THR A 71 -1.02 -9.38 -9.24
C THR A 71 -1.64 -8.59 -8.09
N HIS A 72 -2.71 -9.11 -7.54
CA HIS A 72 -3.33 -8.53 -6.34
C HIS A 72 -2.61 -8.96 -5.06
N ASN A 73 -1.54 -9.73 -5.20
CA ASN A 73 -0.77 -10.23 -4.06
C ASN A 73 0.27 -9.19 -3.66
N ALA A 74 0.29 -8.86 -2.39
CA ALA A 74 1.25 -7.90 -1.86
C ALA A 74 1.86 -8.43 -0.56
N VAL A 75 3.18 -8.28 -0.44
CA VAL A 75 3.90 -8.54 0.81
C VAL A 75 4.62 -7.25 1.19
N LEU A 76 4.22 -6.68 2.31
CA LEU A 76 4.77 -5.40 2.79
C LEU A 76 5.47 -5.59 4.12
N ALA A 77 6.64 -4.99 4.26
CA ALA A 77 7.31 -4.84 5.55
C ALA A 77 7.11 -3.40 6.00
N VAL A 78 6.63 -3.23 7.23
CA VAL A 78 6.32 -1.90 7.79
C VAL A 78 7.13 -1.73 9.06
N CYS A 79 7.83 -0.60 9.16
CA CYS A 79 8.57 -0.26 10.38
C CYS A 79 7.62 0.20 11.48
N ASP A 80 7.74 -0.43 12.64
CA ASP A 80 6.91 -0.10 13.80
C ASP A 80 7.24 1.30 14.36
N ASP A 81 8.49 1.74 14.21
CA ASP A 81 8.94 3.00 14.78
C ASP A 81 8.71 4.21 13.86
N CYS A 82 9.16 4.14 12.61
CA CYS A 82 9.09 5.30 11.71
C CYS A 82 8.00 5.22 10.66
N GLY A 83 7.37 4.07 10.49
CA GLY A 83 6.26 3.89 9.56
C GLY A 83 6.66 3.66 8.12
N VAL A 84 7.99 3.62 7.79
CA VAL A 84 8.40 3.33 6.43
C VAL A 84 7.91 1.94 6.02
N ALA A 85 7.45 1.81 4.79
CA ALA A 85 7.00 0.54 4.26
C ALA A 85 7.76 0.20 3.00
N GLU A 86 8.07 -1.08 2.84
CA GLU A 86 8.74 -1.59 1.66
C GLU A 86 7.99 -2.80 1.14
N GLU A 87 7.77 -2.83 -0.16
CA GLU A 87 7.14 -3.98 -0.81
C GLU A 87 8.21 -5.04 -1.08
N LEU A 88 7.97 -6.24 -0.58
CA LEU A 88 8.86 -7.38 -0.77
C LEU A 88 8.40 -8.18 -1.99
N LYS A 89 9.36 -8.85 -2.64
CA LYS A 89 9.04 -9.69 -3.81
C LYS A 89 8.25 -10.91 -3.39
N THR A 90 7.07 -11.09 -3.96
CA THR A 90 6.20 -12.23 -3.67
C THR A 90 6.87 -13.57 -3.98
N LYS A 91 7.77 -13.59 -4.95
CA LYS A 91 8.53 -14.81 -5.31
C LYS A 91 9.27 -15.43 -4.13
N LEU A 92 9.77 -14.59 -3.22
CA LEU A 92 10.51 -15.06 -2.06
C LEU A 92 9.64 -15.88 -1.11
N PHE A 93 8.33 -15.66 -1.18
CA PHE A 93 7.37 -16.29 -0.29
C PHE A 93 6.58 -17.41 -0.95
N SER A 94 6.83 -17.68 -2.24
CA SER A 94 6.03 -18.65 -2.99
C SER A 94 6.08 -20.06 -2.41
N LYS A 95 7.26 -20.51 -1.97
CA LYS A 95 7.41 -21.83 -1.35
C LYS A 95 6.64 -21.92 -0.04
N VAL A 96 6.73 -20.87 0.78
CA VAL A 96 6.01 -20.81 2.07
C VAL A 96 4.51 -20.84 1.82
N ILE A 97 4.04 -20.04 0.86
CA ILE A 97 2.61 -19.98 0.53
C ILE A 97 2.10 -21.33 0.03
N LYS A 98 2.86 -22.00 -0.84
CA LYS A 98 2.50 -23.35 -1.33
C LYS A 98 2.41 -24.35 -0.19
N HIS A 99 3.36 -24.31 0.74
CA HIS A 99 3.38 -25.19 1.88
C HIS A 99 2.15 -24.95 2.79
N VAL A 100 1.86 -23.69 3.10
CA VAL A 100 0.72 -23.33 3.92
C VAL A 100 -0.58 -23.72 3.23
N LYS A 101 -0.69 -23.48 1.93
CA LYS A 101 -1.86 -23.84 1.13
C LYS A 101 -2.17 -25.34 1.22
N SER A 102 -1.15 -26.18 1.16
CA SER A 102 -1.33 -27.65 1.21
C SER A 102 -1.78 -28.15 2.57
N LYS A 103 -1.55 -27.39 3.64
CA LYS A 103 -1.84 -27.78 5.02
C LYS A 103 -3.09 -27.11 5.61
N ASN A 104 -3.65 -26.13 4.93
CA ASN A 104 -4.73 -25.31 5.45
C ASN A 104 -5.90 -25.22 4.48
N ARG A 105 -7.00 -24.67 4.96
CA ARG A 105 -8.25 -24.55 4.20
C ARG A 105 -8.24 -23.45 3.15
N PHE A 106 -7.27 -22.52 3.23
CA PHE A 106 -7.21 -21.34 2.38
C PHE A 106 -6.42 -21.65 1.12
N ASN A 107 -6.86 -21.13 -0.02
CA ASN A 107 -6.19 -21.38 -1.29
C ASN A 107 -5.13 -20.33 -1.66
N PHE A 108 -5.07 -19.21 -0.94
CA PHE A 108 -4.09 -18.12 -1.14
C PHE A 108 -4.01 -17.65 -2.60
N LYS A 109 -5.15 -17.62 -3.28
CA LYS A 109 -5.22 -17.15 -4.66
C LYS A 109 -4.90 -15.66 -4.74
N ASP A 110 -5.58 -14.87 -3.90
CA ASP A 110 -5.30 -13.45 -3.72
C ASP A 110 -5.03 -13.23 -2.24
N PHE A 111 -3.92 -12.57 -1.90
CA PHE A 111 -3.57 -12.37 -0.50
C PHE A 111 -2.78 -11.08 -0.30
N ASN A 112 -2.88 -10.55 0.91
CA ASN A 112 -2.05 -9.44 1.39
C ASN A 112 -1.37 -9.89 2.67
N LEU A 113 -0.05 -9.79 2.70
CA LEU A 113 0.75 -10.11 3.88
C LEU A 113 1.48 -8.86 4.34
N GLU A 114 1.29 -8.50 5.60
CA GLU A 114 1.95 -7.36 6.19
C GLU A 114 2.81 -7.84 7.35
N ILE A 115 4.10 -7.49 7.30
CA ILE A 115 5.08 -7.85 8.33
C ILE A 115 5.45 -6.57 9.07
N THR A 116 5.14 -6.52 10.37
CA THR A 116 5.53 -5.40 11.22
C THR A 116 6.86 -5.72 11.87
N THR A 117 7.86 -4.90 11.64
CA THR A 117 9.21 -5.08 12.18
C THR A 117 9.87 -3.71 12.33
N VAL A 118 11.16 -3.66 12.54
CA VAL A 118 11.89 -2.39 12.68
C VAL A 118 12.89 -2.29 11.53
N CYS A 119 12.91 -1.14 10.85
CA CYS A 119 13.83 -0.93 9.74
C CYS A 119 15.27 -0.79 10.25
N LYS A 120 16.22 -0.94 9.32
CA LYS A 120 17.65 -0.92 9.66
C LYS A 120 18.09 0.40 10.30
N GLU A 121 17.44 1.50 9.93
CA GLU A 121 17.77 2.81 10.47
C GLU A 121 17.27 3.00 11.90
N CYS A 122 16.16 2.33 12.27
CA CYS A 122 15.58 2.41 13.61
C CYS A 122 16.11 1.34 14.56
N ALA A 123 16.72 0.31 14.02
CA ALA A 123 17.23 -0.80 14.82
C ALA A 123 18.47 -0.41 15.62
#